data_8774245af841efcc5943b6bbaaa36137
#
_entry.id   8774245af841efcc5943b6bbaaa36137
#
_cell.length_a   1.000
_cell.length_b   1.000
_cell.length_c   1.000
_cell.angle_alpha   90.00
_cell.angle_beta   90.00
_cell.angle_gamma   90.00
#
_symmetry.space_group_name_H-M   'P 1'
#
loop_
_entity.id
_entity.type
_entity.pdbx_description
1 polymer ?
#
loop_
_entity_poly.entity_id
_entity_poly.type
_entity_poly.pdbx_seq_one_letter_code
_entity_poly.pdbx_strand_id
1 'polypeptide(L)'
;MIAKQKILIVDDDENIAELISLYLMKECFDTKIVSNGEDALSAFETYQPNLVLLDLMLPGIDGYQVCRELRAKSQVPIIMLSAKGEVFDKVLGLELGADDYIMKPFDSKEMVARVRAVLRRYQPVKPEAPAAEKVKCVEYDGLTINLTNYSVLCDGQNVDMPPKELELLYFLAASPNQVFTREQLLDQIWGYEYIGDTRTVDVHIKRLREKIKDHPGWGLNTVWGIGYKFEVK
;
A
#
# COMPACT_ATOMS: atom_id res chain seq x y z
N MET A 1 19.06 -11.05 18.31
CA MET A 1 18.19 -11.76 17.36
C MET A 1 17.30 -10.71 16.70
N ILE A 2 17.28 -10.61 15.37
CA ILE A 2 16.37 -9.72 14.65
C ILE A 2 14.97 -10.32 14.81
N ALA A 3 14.02 -9.55 15.33
CA ALA A 3 12.64 -10.00 15.46
C ALA A 3 12.08 -10.32 14.06
N LYS A 4 11.46 -11.49 13.91
CA LYS A 4 10.80 -11.85 12.65
C LYS A 4 9.60 -10.93 12.41
N GLN A 5 9.38 -10.55 11.15
CA GLN A 5 8.19 -9.81 10.79
C GLN A 5 6.97 -10.73 10.84
N LYS A 6 5.88 -10.21 11.40
CA LYS A 6 4.64 -10.94 11.66
C LYS A 6 3.63 -10.68 10.54
N ILE A 7 3.04 -11.72 10.01
CA ILE A 7 2.02 -11.63 8.98
C ILE A 7 0.74 -12.31 9.48
N LEU A 8 -0.36 -11.56 9.48
CA LEU A 8 -1.69 -12.10 9.75
C LEU A 8 -2.30 -12.56 8.42
N ILE A 9 -2.69 -13.81 8.35
CA ILE A 9 -3.35 -14.44 7.20
C ILE A 9 -4.81 -14.64 7.57
N VAL A 10 -5.71 -14.05 6.79
CA VAL A 10 -7.15 -14.13 6.98
C VAL A 10 -7.75 -14.76 5.74
N ASP A 11 -8.14 -16.02 5.83
CA ASP A 11 -8.67 -16.81 4.71
C ASP A 11 -9.51 -17.95 5.28
N ASP A 12 -10.73 -18.16 4.78
CA ASP A 12 -11.64 -19.20 5.26
C ASP A 12 -11.28 -20.59 4.70
N ASP A 13 -10.49 -20.66 3.61
CA ASP A 13 -9.92 -21.90 3.11
C ASP A 13 -8.63 -22.26 3.86
N GLU A 14 -8.73 -23.20 4.79
CA GLU A 14 -7.60 -23.67 5.60
C GLU A 14 -6.41 -24.14 4.76
N ASN A 15 -6.66 -24.81 3.62
CA ASN A 15 -5.58 -25.31 2.76
C ASN A 15 -4.80 -24.17 2.10
N ILE A 16 -5.50 -23.13 1.65
CA ILE A 16 -4.88 -21.93 1.07
C ILE A 16 -4.11 -21.19 2.15
N ALA A 17 -4.71 -20.97 3.32
CA ALA A 17 -4.06 -20.28 4.44
C ALA A 17 -2.79 -20.99 4.94
N GLU A 18 -2.84 -22.32 5.08
CA GLU A 18 -1.68 -23.13 5.46
C GLU A 18 -0.58 -23.09 4.39
N LEU A 19 -0.95 -23.17 3.12
CA LEU A 19 -0.01 -23.07 2.01
C LEU A 19 0.70 -21.72 2.00
N ILE A 20 -0.03 -20.63 2.15
CA ILE A 20 0.52 -19.27 2.29
C ILE A 20 1.48 -19.21 3.47
N SER A 21 1.04 -19.68 4.64
CA SER A 21 1.83 -19.71 5.86
C SER A 21 3.16 -20.47 5.66
N LEU A 22 3.10 -21.65 5.03
CA LEU A 22 4.28 -22.49 4.77
C LEU A 22 5.31 -21.73 3.90
N TYR A 23 4.87 -21.06 2.85
CA TYR A 23 5.78 -20.27 2.00
C TYR A 23 6.37 -19.09 2.74
N LEU A 24 5.58 -18.37 3.52
CA LEU A 24 6.05 -17.23 4.30
C LEU A 24 7.01 -17.64 5.42
N MET A 25 6.75 -18.76 6.10
CA MET A 25 7.69 -19.28 7.12
C MET A 25 9.03 -19.70 6.54
N LYS A 26 9.07 -20.27 5.32
CA LYS A 26 10.33 -20.56 4.59
C LYS A 26 11.14 -19.29 4.33
N GLU A 27 10.48 -18.16 4.21
CA GLU A 27 11.07 -16.84 4.00
C GLU A 27 11.35 -16.08 5.31
N CYS A 28 11.34 -16.80 6.43
CA CYS A 28 11.62 -16.31 7.78
C CYS A 28 10.58 -15.31 8.35
N PHE A 29 9.37 -15.31 7.84
CA PHE A 29 8.25 -14.58 8.47
C PHE A 29 7.66 -15.41 9.62
N ASP A 30 7.02 -14.71 10.57
CA ASP A 30 6.15 -15.29 11.57
C ASP A 30 4.70 -15.12 11.12
N THR A 31 3.88 -16.16 11.20
CA THR A 31 2.53 -16.15 10.64
C THR A 31 1.48 -16.54 11.66
N LYS A 32 0.32 -15.89 11.58
CA LYS A 32 -0.89 -16.29 12.31
C LYS A 32 -2.03 -16.39 11.33
N ILE A 33 -2.76 -17.50 11.37
CA ILE A 33 -3.94 -17.78 10.52
C ILE A 33 -5.19 -17.53 11.33
N VAL A 34 -6.20 -16.94 10.70
CA VAL A 34 -7.59 -16.85 11.18
C VAL A 34 -8.54 -17.04 9.99
N SER A 35 -9.73 -17.59 10.23
CA SER A 35 -10.65 -18.05 9.18
C SER A 35 -11.88 -17.17 8.98
N ASN A 36 -12.01 -16.08 9.72
CA ASN A 36 -13.18 -15.19 9.63
C ASN A 36 -12.79 -13.74 10.01
N GLY A 37 -13.67 -12.80 9.70
CA GLY A 37 -13.40 -11.38 9.88
C GLY A 37 -13.40 -10.93 11.34
N GLU A 38 -14.25 -11.50 12.20
CA GLU A 38 -14.33 -11.16 13.63
C GLU A 38 -13.03 -11.55 14.34
N ASP A 39 -12.53 -12.75 14.06
CA ASP A 39 -11.26 -13.22 14.60
C ASP A 39 -10.09 -12.44 14.04
N ALA A 40 -10.18 -11.94 12.80
CA ALA A 40 -9.15 -11.10 12.19
C ALA A 40 -8.95 -9.80 12.98
N LEU A 41 -10.03 -9.11 13.34
CA LEU A 41 -9.98 -7.88 14.14
C LEU A 41 -9.41 -8.13 15.54
N SER A 42 -9.82 -9.20 16.20
CA SER A 42 -9.31 -9.59 17.52
C SER A 42 -7.84 -10.03 17.46
N ALA A 43 -7.47 -10.80 16.42
CA ALA A 43 -6.11 -11.23 16.20
C ALA A 43 -5.18 -10.08 15.86
N PHE A 44 -5.66 -9.08 15.11
CA PHE A 44 -4.89 -7.88 14.79
C PHE A 44 -4.42 -7.15 16.05
N GLU A 45 -5.31 -6.93 17.00
CA GLU A 45 -5.01 -6.21 18.25
C GLU A 45 -3.98 -6.97 19.13
N THR A 46 -4.11 -8.31 19.20
CA THR A 46 -3.27 -9.13 20.08
C THR A 46 -1.94 -9.54 19.43
N TYR A 47 -1.94 -9.84 18.14
CA TYR A 47 -0.77 -10.31 17.43
C TYR A 47 0.12 -9.17 16.93
N GLN A 48 -0.46 -7.99 16.67
CA GLN A 48 0.22 -6.81 16.14
C GLN A 48 1.06 -7.15 14.88
N PRO A 49 0.41 -7.51 13.78
CA PRO A 49 1.09 -7.89 12.55
C PRO A 49 1.77 -6.70 11.87
N ASN A 50 2.82 -6.98 11.11
CA ASN A 50 3.48 -6.02 10.25
C ASN A 50 2.81 -5.93 8.86
N LEU A 51 1.99 -6.93 8.50
CA LEU A 51 1.22 -6.99 7.26
C LEU A 51 0.03 -7.94 7.44
N VAL A 52 -1.08 -7.63 6.77
CA VAL A 52 -2.28 -8.48 6.72
C VAL A 52 -2.47 -8.96 5.28
N LEU A 53 -2.57 -10.28 5.10
CA LEU A 53 -3.12 -10.90 3.89
C LEU A 53 -4.58 -11.19 4.16
N LEU A 54 -5.49 -10.65 3.35
CA LEU A 54 -6.91 -10.61 3.65
C LEU A 54 -7.74 -11.13 2.49
N ASP A 55 -8.39 -12.27 2.67
CA ASP A 55 -9.40 -12.70 1.70
C ASP A 55 -10.63 -11.78 1.74
N LEU A 56 -11.22 -11.57 0.57
CA LEU A 56 -12.44 -10.79 0.42
C LEU A 56 -13.68 -11.61 0.78
N MET A 57 -13.67 -12.92 0.52
CA MET A 57 -14.82 -13.82 0.62
C MET A 57 -14.86 -14.54 1.97
N LEU A 58 -14.88 -13.76 3.07
CA LEU A 58 -14.94 -14.33 4.42
C LEU A 58 -16.38 -14.58 4.88
N PRO A 59 -16.62 -15.59 5.72
CA PRO A 59 -17.89 -15.78 6.40
C PRO A 59 -18.08 -14.70 7.48
N GLY A 60 -19.33 -14.29 7.72
CA GLY A 60 -19.66 -13.22 8.68
C GLY A 60 -19.40 -11.85 8.11
N ILE A 61 -18.46 -11.12 8.66
CA ILE A 61 -18.01 -9.84 8.08
C ILE A 61 -17.02 -10.10 6.95
N ASP A 62 -17.30 -9.50 5.80
CA ASP A 62 -16.48 -9.66 4.60
C ASP A 62 -15.12 -8.93 4.70
N GLY A 63 -14.19 -9.29 3.81
CA GLY A 63 -12.85 -8.68 3.81
C GLY A 63 -12.85 -7.18 3.54
N TYR A 64 -13.85 -6.64 2.85
CA TYR A 64 -13.96 -5.19 2.65
C TYR A 64 -14.29 -4.46 3.95
N GLN A 65 -15.18 -5.03 4.76
CA GLN A 65 -15.51 -4.47 6.07
C GLN A 65 -14.32 -4.57 7.03
N VAL A 66 -13.65 -5.74 7.07
CA VAL A 66 -12.41 -5.91 7.86
C VAL A 66 -11.37 -4.86 7.48
N CYS A 67 -11.14 -4.64 6.17
CA CYS A 67 -10.21 -3.62 5.70
C CYS A 67 -10.57 -2.22 6.20
N ARG A 68 -11.84 -1.82 6.10
CA ARG A 68 -12.30 -0.51 6.61
C ARG A 68 -12.07 -0.36 8.10
N GLU A 69 -12.39 -1.37 8.89
CA GLU A 69 -12.22 -1.33 10.34
C GLU A 69 -10.75 -1.28 10.75
N LEU A 70 -9.87 -2.01 10.06
CA LEU A 70 -8.44 -1.92 10.27
C LEU A 70 -7.89 -0.54 9.89
N ARG A 71 -8.34 0.03 8.77
CA ARG A 71 -7.91 1.37 8.32
C ARG A 71 -8.37 2.50 9.24
N ALA A 72 -9.51 2.35 9.90
CA ALA A 72 -9.97 3.31 10.91
C ALA A 72 -9.04 3.36 12.15
N LYS A 73 -8.26 2.30 12.41
CA LYS A 73 -7.43 2.16 13.60
C LYS A 73 -5.92 2.14 13.31
N SER A 74 -5.51 1.82 12.07
CA SER A 74 -4.10 1.52 11.76
C SER A 74 -3.74 1.74 10.29
N GLN A 75 -2.45 2.04 10.05
CA GLN A 75 -1.84 2.10 8.72
C GLN A 75 -1.08 0.80 8.37
N VAL A 76 -1.33 -0.30 9.07
CA VAL A 76 -0.72 -1.59 8.73
C VAL A 76 -0.95 -1.93 7.25
N PRO A 77 0.06 -2.40 6.52
CA PRO A 77 -0.14 -2.80 5.12
C PRO A 77 -1.11 -3.96 4.99
N ILE A 78 -2.04 -3.84 4.05
CA ILE A 78 -3.05 -4.85 3.72
C ILE A 78 -2.92 -5.23 2.25
N ILE A 79 -2.70 -6.51 2.00
CA ILE A 79 -2.79 -7.10 0.66
C ILE A 79 -4.07 -7.93 0.60
N MET A 80 -4.95 -7.58 -0.31
CA MET A 80 -6.19 -8.33 -0.53
C MET A 80 -5.95 -9.54 -1.40
N LEU A 81 -6.55 -10.67 -1.02
CA LEU A 81 -6.60 -11.91 -1.80
C LEU A 81 -8.02 -12.08 -2.34
N SER A 82 -8.21 -12.46 -3.60
CA SER A 82 -9.54 -12.69 -4.13
C SER A 82 -9.58 -13.66 -5.31
N ALA A 83 -10.60 -14.49 -5.34
CA ALA A 83 -10.94 -15.32 -6.50
C ALA A 83 -11.69 -14.52 -7.59
N LYS A 84 -12.21 -13.32 -7.26
CA LYS A 84 -12.94 -12.48 -8.21
C LYS A 84 -11.95 -11.67 -9.05
N GLY A 85 -11.94 -11.95 -10.35
CA GLY A 85 -11.09 -11.28 -11.34
C GLY A 85 -11.69 -9.99 -11.92
N GLU A 86 -12.85 -9.55 -11.43
CA GLU A 86 -13.47 -8.35 -11.97
C GLU A 86 -12.71 -7.09 -11.56
N VAL A 87 -12.53 -6.20 -12.52
CA VAL A 87 -11.84 -4.91 -12.31
C VAL A 87 -12.48 -4.10 -11.19
N PHE A 88 -13.80 -4.24 -11.03
CA PHE A 88 -14.56 -3.56 -9.99
C PHE A 88 -14.13 -3.96 -8.57
N ASP A 89 -13.92 -5.25 -8.31
CA ASP A 89 -13.49 -5.75 -6.99
C ASP A 89 -12.10 -5.24 -6.61
N LYS A 90 -11.18 -5.17 -7.59
CA LYS A 90 -9.84 -4.62 -7.38
C LYS A 90 -9.88 -3.13 -7.05
N VAL A 91 -10.65 -2.36 -7.81
CA VAL A 91 -10.83 -0.91 -7.60
C VAL A 91 -11.43 -0.66 -6.22
N LEU A 92 -12.50 -1.40 -5.86
CA LEU A 92 -13.16 -1.26 -4.57
C LEU A 92 -12.21 -1.59 -3.40
N GLY A 93 -11.46 -2.68 -3.48
CA GLY A 93 -10.49 -3.06 -2.44
C GLY A 93 -9.42 -1.98 -2.23
N LEU A 94 -8.89 -1.46 -3.32
CA LEU A 94 -7.92 -0.36 -3.27
C LEU A 94 -8.57 0.93 -2.76
N GLU A 95 -9.80 1.26 -3.15
CA GLU A 95 -10.54 2.42 -2.63
C GLU A 95 -10.80 2.35 -1.12
N LEU A 96 -10.94 1.13 -0.58
CA LEU A 96 -11.13 0.91 0.86
C LEU A 96 -9.83 0.94 1.68
N GLY A 97 -8.67 1.06 1.04
CA GLY A 97 -7.42 1.25 1.74
C GLY A 97 -6.39 0.13 1.59
N ALA A 98 -6.64 -0.91 0.80
CA ALA A 98 -5.62 -1.91 0.53
C ALA A 98 -4.41 -1.31 -0.18
N ASP A 99 -3.22 -1.84 0.10
CA ASP A 99 -1.95 -1.43 -0.49
C ASP A 99 -1.65 -2.18 -1.78
N ASP A 100 -2.11 -3.43 -1.86
CA ASP A 100 -1.98 -4.29 -3.04
C ASP A 100 -3.12 -5.30 -3.10
N TYR A 101 -3.21 -6.00 -4.23
CA TYR A 101 -4.25 -6.98 -4.54
C TYR A 101 -3.65 -8.16 -5.28
N ILE A 102 -3.92 -9.37 -4.84
CA ILE A 102 -3.47 -10.62 -5.45
C ILE A 102 -4.68 -11.46 -5.85
N MET A 103 -4.70 -11.89 -7.09
CA MET A 103 -5.78 -12.73 -7.62
C MET A 103 -5.48 -14.22 -7.36
N LYS A 104 -6.45 -14.96 -6.83
CA LYS A 104 -6.42 -16.41 -6.72
C LYS A 104 -6.86 -17.04 -8.08
N PRO A 105 -6.18 -18.11 -8.56
CA PRO A 105 -4.99 -18.72 -8.00
C PRO A 105 -3.74 -17.91 -8.30
N PHE A 106 -2.81 -17.83 -7.34
CA PHE A 106 -1.56 -17.07 -7.44
C PHE A 106 -0.33 -17.97 -7.38
N ASP A 107 0.75 -17.51 -7.99
CA ASP A 107 2.06 -18.12 -7.81
C ASP A 107 2.63 -17.77 -6.44
N SER A 108 3.17 -18.75 -5.73
CA SER A 108 3.72 -18.56 -4.37
C SER A 108 4.91 -17.60 -4.34
N LYS A 109 5.75 -17.60 -5.39
CA LYS A 109 6.89 -16.68 -5.48
C LYS A 109 6.43 -15.26 -5.73
N GLU A 110 5.39 -15.08 -6.56
CA GLU A 110 4.75 -13.78 -6.78
C GLU A 110 4.19 -13.23 -5.46
N MET A 111 3.42 -14.04 -4.74
CA MET A 111 2.85 -13.63 -3.45
C MET A 111 3.93 -13.21 -2.46
N VAL A 112 5.00 -14.02 -2.28
CA VAL A 112 6.12 -13.67 -1.41
C VAL A 112 6.84 -12.40 -1.86
N ALA A 113 7.06 -12.22 -3.16
CA ALA A 113 7.69 -11.01 -3.70
C ALA A 113 6.87 -9.75 -3.40
N ARG A 114 5.53 -9.82 -3.52
CA ARG A 114 4.62 -8.72 -3.17
C ARG A 114 4.63 -8.41 -1.68
N VAL A 115 4.56 -9.43 -0.83
CA VAL A 115 4.67 -9.27 0.63
C VAL A 115 5.97 -8.56 1.01
N ARG A 116 7.11 -9.01 0.46
CA ARG A 116 8.41 -8.36 0.71
C ARG A 116 8.46 -6.93 0.20
N ALA A 117 7.92 -6.68 -0.99
CA ALA A 117 7.89 -5.35 -1.59
C ALA A 117 7.06 -4.39 -0.75
N VAL A 118 5.91 -4.82 -0.26
CA VAL A 118 5.06 -4.03 0.64
C VAL A 118 5.77 -3.80 1.96
N LEU A 119 6.26 -4.86 2.64
CA LEU A 119 6.93 -4.73 3.94
C LEU A 119 8.19 -3.87 3.92
N ARG A 120 8.97 -3.90 2.84
CA ARG A 120 10.19 -3.07 2.69
C ARG A 120 9.87 -1.58 2.84
N ARG A 121 8.69 -1.16 2.43
CA ARG A 121 8.23 0.23 2.46
C ARG A 121 7.78 0.67 3.85
N TYR A 122 7.36 -0.29 4.67
CA TYR A 122 6.91 -0.06 6.05
C TYR A 122 8.02 -0.25 7.10
N GLN A 123 9.22 -0.65 6.70
CA GLN A 123 10.34 -0.70 7.62
C GLN A 123 10.85 0.72 7.89
N PRO A 124 10.97 1.13 9.17
CA PRO A 124 11.75 2.31 9.47
C PRO A 124 13.17 2.06 8.94
N VAL A 125 13.65 2.95 8.09
CA VAL A 125 15.02 2.91 7.59
C VAL A 125 15.94 2.84 8.81
N LYS A 126 16.61 1.69 9.05
CA LYS A 126 17.71 1.65 10.01
C LYS A 126 18.76 2.63 9.51
N PRO A 127 19.25 3.53 10.35
CA PRO A 127 20.36 4.37 9.97
C PRO A 127 21.59 3.47 9.83
N GLU A 128 21.92 3.05 8.62
CA GLU A 128 23.28 2.65 8.29
C GLU A 128 24.14 3.93 8.30
N ALA A 129 25.34 3.84 8.89
CA ALA A 129 26.25 4.94 9.11
C ALA A 129 26.53 5.76 7.83
N PRO A 130 26.82 7.07 7.94
CA PRO A 130 26.55 8.06 6.91
C PRO A 130 27.53 7.98 5.73
N ALA A 131 27.14 7.31 4.66
CA ALA A 131 27.41 7.86 3.34
C ALA A 131 26.35 8.94 3.14
N ALA A 132 26.71 10.17 2.80
CA ALA A 132 25.83 11.31 2.72
C ALA A 132 24.64 11.05 1.78
N GLU A 133 23.58 10.43 2.30
CA GLU A 133 22.33 10.24 1.58
C GLU A 133 21.61 11.59 1.54
N LYS A 134 21.42 12.09 0.32
CA LYS A 134 20.59 13.26 0.06
C LYS A 134 19.21 13.01 0.69
N VAL A 135 18.83 13.85 1.65
CA VAL A 135 17.48 13.85 2.23
C VAL A 135 16.47 13.91 1.09
N LYS A 136 15.67 12.86 0.93
CA LYS A 136 14.63 12.80 -0.10
C LYS A 136 13.40 13.59 0.40
N CYS A 137 13.52 14.90 0.34
CA CYS A 137 12.50 15.84 0.75
C CYS A 137 12.18 16.78 -0.42
N VAL A 138 10.92 17.07 -0.61
CA VAL A 138 10.43 18.05 -1.58
C VAL A 138 9.56 19.04 -0.83
N GLU A 139 9.80 20.33 -1.05
CA GLU A 139 9.11 21.42 -0.37
C GLU A 139 8.50 22.38 -1.40
N TYR A 140 7.24 22.68 -1.20
CA TYR A 140 6.47 23.69 -1.89
C TYR A 140 5.77 24.57 -0.87
N ASP A 141 5.23 25.70 -1.30
CA ASP A 141 4.43 26.55 -0.42
C ASP A 141 3.24 25.77 0.15
N GLY A 142 3.17 25.66 1.48
CA GLY A 142 2.18 24.88 2.20
C GLY A 142 2.31 23.35 2.10
N LEU A 143 3.33 22.77 1.40
CA LEU A 143 3.47 21.32 1.27
C LEU A 143 4.91 20.87 1.46
N THR A 144 5.15 19.99 2.43
CA THR A 144 6.45 19.32 2.63
C THR A 144 6.24 17.81 2.55
N ILE A 145 6.95 17.15 1.65
CA ILE A 145 6.91 15.70 1.45
C ILE A 145 8.29 15.13 1.75
N ASN A 146 8.40 14.33 2.79
CA ASN A 146 9.66 13.71 3.19
C ASN A 146 9.55 12.18 3.06
N LEU A 147 10.20 11.64 2.02
CA LEU A 147 10.24 10.20 1.79
C LEU A 147 11.20 9.48 2.75
N THR A 148 12.15 10.18 3.36
CA THR A 148 13.13 9.56 4.27
C THR A 148 12.47 9.15 5.59
N ASN A 149 11.58 9.98 6.13
CA ASN A 149 10.86 9.69 7.37
C ASN A 149 9.37 9.38 7.16
N TYR A 150 8.93 9.24 5.91
CA TYR A 150 7.55 8.94 5.52
C TYR A 150 6.53 9.92 6.12
N SER A 151 6.79 11.22 6.03
CA SER A 151 5.88 12.25 6.53
C SER A 151 5.48 13.24 5.44
N VAL A 152 4.25 13.72 5.53
CA VAL A 152 3.69 14.79 4.69
C VAL A 152 3.10 15.86 5.59
N LEU A 153 3.50 17.09 5.38
CA LEU A 153 2.91 18.27 6.04
C LEU A 153 2.17 19.08 4.97
N CYS A 154 0.92 19.41 5.23
CA CYS A 154 0.12 20.31 4.42
C CYS A 154 -0.37 21.46 5.31
N ASP A 155 -0.02 22.70 4.96
CA ASP A 155 -0.29 23.90 5.76
C ASP A 155 0.17 23.77 7.25
N GLY A 156 1.32 23.11 7.45
CA GLY A 156 1.89 22.87 8.78
C GLY A 156 1.21 21.73 9.57
N GLN A 157 0.19 21.10 9.03
CA GLN A 157 -0.49 19.96 9.64
C GLN A 157 0.03 18.63 9.06
N ASN A 158 0.23 17.64 9.91
CA ASN A 158 0.61 16.31 9.46
C ASN A 158 -0.57 15.63 8.77
N VAL A 159 -0.34 15.16 7.53
CA VAL A 159 -1.31 14.39 6.74
C VAL A 159 -0.94 12.92 6.82
N ASP A 160 -1.81 12.13 7.43
CA ASP A 160 -1.62 10.68 7.50
C ASP A 160 -1.82 10.05 6.12
N MET A 161 -0.76 9.39 5.63
CA MET A 161 -0.69 8.94 4.25
C MET A 161 -0.06 7.54 4.18
N PRO A 162 -0.79 6.54 3.64
CA PRO A 162 -0.20 5.23 3.37
C PRO A 162 1.05 5.35 2.50
N PRO A 163 2.06 4.49 2.69
CA PRO A 163 3.34 4.60 1.99
C PRO A 163 3.23 4.70 0.47
N LYS A 164 2.30 3.95 -0.16
CA LYS A 164 2.11 4.02 -1.62
C LYS A 164 1.59 5.37 -2.11
N GLU A 165 0.72 5.98 -1.35
CA GLU A 165 0.24 7.32 -1.63
C GLU A 165 1.36 8.33 -1.47
N LEU A 166 2.16 8.22 -0.41
CA LEU A 166 3.31 9.09 -0.16
C LEU A 166 4.40 8.93 -1.23
N GLU A 167 4.75 7.69 -1.59
CA GLU A 167 5.71 7.40 -2.66
C GLU A 167 5.26 7.98 -4.00
N LEU A 168 3.98 7.80 -4.35
CA LEU A 168 3.39 8.35 -5.57
C LEU A 168 3.41 9.88 -5.57
N LEU A 169 3.00 10.49 -4.47
CA LEU A 169 3.02 11.94 -4.32
C LEU A 169 4.43 12.49 -4.42
N TYR A 170 5.39 11.89 -3.69
CA TYR A 170 6.80 12.28 -3.73
C TYR A 170 7.36 12.17 -5.16
N PHE A 171 7.14 11.06 -5.84
CA PHE A 171 7.64 10.83 -7.19
C PHE A 171 7.15 11.90 -8.18
N LEU A 172 5.86 12.21 -8.13
CA LEU A 172 5.27 13.26 -8.97
C LEU A 172 5.79 14.65 -8.60
N ALA A 173 5.86 14.97 -7.31
CA ALA A 173 6.33 16.25 -6.82
C ALA A 173 7.83 16.47 -7.02
N ALA A 174 8.64 15.41 -6.98
CA ALA A 174 10.08 15.50 -7.29
C ALA A 174 10.39 15.77 -8.77
N SER A 175 9.38 15.65 -9.65
CA SER A 175 9.49 15.91 -11.08
C SER A 175 8.37 16.86 -11.55
N PRO A 176 8.36 18.12 -11.07
CA PRO A 176 7.29 19.05 -11.34
C PRO A 176 7.12 19.32 -12.84
N ASN A 177 5.87 19.49 -13.26
CA ASN A 177 5.47 19.75 -14.64
C ASN A 177 5.75 18.62 -15.65
N GLN A 178 6.33 17.50 -15.19
CA GLN A 178 6.51 16.32 -16.02
C GLN A 178 5.25 15.44 -16.00
N VAL A 179 4.83 14.99 -17.19
CA VAL A 179 3.71 14.07 -17.35
C VAL A 179 4.23 12.63 -17.31
N PHE A 180 3.58 11.79 -16.50
CA PHE A 180 3.85 10.36 -16.43
C PHE A 180 2.62 9.57 -16.84
N THR A 181 2.82 8.53 -17.64
CA THR A 181 1.72 7.62 -17.98
C THR A 181 1.36 6.74 -16.78
N ARG A 182 0.18 6.11 -16.82
CA ARG A 182 -0.26 5.17 -15.78
C ARG A 182 0.69 4.01 -15.63
N GLU A 183 1.19 3.48 -16.75
CA GLU A 183 2.16 2.39 -16.79
C GLU A 183 3.48 2.80 -16.13
N GLN A 184 4.00 3.97 -16.47
CA GLN A 184 5.23 4.49 -15.87
C GLN A 184 5.10 4.66 -14.35
N LEU A 185 3.97 5.20 -13.89
CA LEU A 185 3.70 5.35 -12.45
C LEU A 185 3.54 3.99 -11.77
N LEU A 186 2.88 3.05 -12.41
CA LEU A 186 2.73 1.70 -11.90
C LEU A 186 4.09 1.03 -11.72
N ASP A 187 4.93 1.04 -12.76
CA ASP A 187 6.27 0.46 -12.74
C ASP A 187 7.17 1.10 -11.66
N GLN A 188 7.14 2.43 -11.55
CA GLN A 188 7.99 3.15 -10.60
C GLN A 188 7.57 2.95 -9.14
N ILE A 189 6.28 2.90 -8.87
CA ILE A 189 5.76 2.87 -7.49
C ILE A 189 5.46 1.44 -7.03
N TRP A 190 4.98 0.56 -7.91
CA TRP A 190 4.66 -0.83 -7.57
C TRP A 190 5.70 -1.83 -8.06
N GLY A 191 6.51 -1.45 -9.03
CA GLY A 191 7.61 -2.25 -9.60
C GLY A 191 7.24 -2.90 -10.94
N TYR A 192 8.27 -3.16 -11.76
CA TYR A 192 8.12 -3.70 -13.12
C TYR A 192 7.43 -5.09 -13.18
N GLU A 193 7.52 -5.86 -12.10
CA GLU A 193 6.87 -7.18 -11.99
C GLU A 193 5.41 -7.10 -11.51
N TYR A 194 4.87 -5.89 -11.34
CA TYR A 194 3.49 -5.72 -10.90
C TYR A 194 2.51 -6.05 -12.03
N ILE A 195 1.88 -7.22 -11.96
CA ILE A 195 0.86 -7.71 -12.92
C ILE A 195 -0.55 -7.14 -12.58
N GLY A 196 -0.61 -5.91 -12.06
CA GLY A 196 -1.86 -5.25 -11.70
C GLY A 196 -2.40 -4.34 -12.81
N ASP A 197 -3.67 -3.90 -12.64
CA ASP A 197 -4.32 -2.96 -13.53
C ASP A 197 -3.75 -1.54 -13.31
N THR A 198 -3.53 -0.79 -14.39
CA THR A 198 -3.10 0.61 -14.34
C THR A 198 -4.09 1.53 -13.62
N ARG A 199 -5.34 1.10 -13.47
CA ARG A 199 -6.37 1.78 -12.65
C ARG A 199 -6.01 1.88 -11.17
N THR A 200 -5.09 1.05 -10.67
CA THR A 200 -4.52 1.19 -9.33
C THR A 200 -3.97 2.59 -9.12
N VAL A 201 -3.32 3.17 -10.14
CA VAL A 201 -2.80 4.55 -10.08
C VAL A 201 -3.94 5.55 -9.94
N ASP A 202 -5.03 5.38 -10.71
CA ASP A 202 -6.16 6.32 -10.67
C ASP A 202 -6.81 6.39 -9.27
N VAL A 203 -6.94 5.24 -8.61
CA VAL A 203 -7.47 5.15 -7.24
C VAL A 203 -6.58 5.91 -6.25
N HIS A 204 -5.26 5.71 -6.32
CA HIS A 204 -4.32 6.40 -5.43
C HIS A 204 -4.26 7.91 -5.70
N ILE A 205 -4.34 8.34 -6.95
CA ILE A 205 -4.45 9.76 -7.32
C ILE A 205 -5.72 10.40 -6.74
N LYS A 206 -6.87 9.70 -6.81
CA LYS A 206 -8.12 10.17 -6.21
C LYS A 206 -7.95 10.39 -4.71
N ARG A 207 -7.40 9.41 -3.99
CA ARG A 207 -7.16 9.52 -2.54
C ARG A 207 -6.18 10.64 -2.18
N LEU A 208 -5.13 10.80 -2.97
CA LEU A 208 -4.20 11.91 -2.78
C LEU A 208 -4.93 13.25 -2.86
N ARG A 209 -5.76 13.46 -3.88
CA ARG A 209 -6.55 14.70 -4.03
C ARG A 209 -7.55 14.94 -2.89
N GLU A 210 -8.06 13.89 -2.28
CA GLU A 210 -8.94 14.00 -1.11
C GLU A 210 -8.16 14.44 0.15
N LYS A 211 -6.87 14.08 0.25
CA LYS A 211 -6.01 14.38 1.39
C LYS A 211 -5.25 15.70 1.25
N ILE A 212 -4.73 15.98 0.06
CA ILE A 212 -4.05 17.24 -0.26
C ILE A 212 -4.99 18.09 -1.11
N LYS A 213 -5.44 19.21 -0.58
CA LYS A 213 -6.27 20.15 -1.31
C LYS A 213 -5.45 20.89 -2.38
N ASP A 214 -6.09 21.28 -3.46
CA ASP A 214 -5.43 22.12 -4.48
C ASP A 214 -4.94 23.43 -3.87
N HIS A 215 -3.69 23.78 -4.19
CA HIS A 215 -3.04 25.01 -3.76
C HIS A 215 -2.90 25.96 -4.96
N PRO A 216 -2.96 27.30 -4.78
CA PRO A 216 -2.80 28.25 -5.90
C PRO A 216 -1.48 28.09 -6.66
N GLY A 217 -0.39 27.68 -5.98
CA GLY A 217 0.94 27.52 -6.55
C GLY A 217 1.27 26.14 -7.10
N TRP A 218 0.51 25.10 -6.75
CA TRP A 218 0.74 23.73 -7.22
C TRP A 218 -0.55 22.89 -7.21
N GLY A 219 -0.54 21.74 -7.90
CA GLY A 219 -1.66 20.84 -7.90
C GLY A 219 -1.35 19.51 -8.60
N LEU A 220 -2.14 18.49 -8.28
CA LEU A 220 -2.04 17.17 -8.88
C LEU A 220 -3.03 17.04 -10.03
N ASN A 221 -2.53 17.15 -11.27
CA ASN A 221 -3.36 17.31 -12.45
C ASN A 221 -3.41 16.06 -13.34
N THR A 222 -4.60 15.83 -13.95
CA THR A 222 -4.80 14.81 -14.97
C THR A 222 -4.49 15.37 -16.35
N VAL A 223 -3.67 14.64 -17.10
CA VAL A 223 -3.50 14.88 -18.53
C VAL A 223 -4.32 13.81 -19.26
N TRP A 224 -5.47 14.25 -19.81
CA TRP A 224 -6.45 13.37 -20.41
C TRP A 224 -5.85 12.47 -21.51
N GLY A 225 -6.15 11.18 -21.45
CA GLY A 225 -5.64 10.19 -22.39
C GLY A 225 -4.18 9.76 -22.17
N ILE A 226 -3.44 10.42 -21.26
CA ILE A 226 -2.01 10.13 -21.00
C ILE A 226 -1.80 9.65 -19.56
N GLY A 227 -2.02 10.50 -18.55
CA GLY A 227 -1.70 10.16 -17.17
C GLY A 227 -1.79 11.36 -16.23
N TYR A 228 -0.76 11.53 -15.40
CA TYR A 228 -0.77 12.50 -14.30
C TYR A 228 0.51 13.33 -14.25
N LYS A 229 0.42 14.53 -13.69
CA LYS A 229 1.54 15.41 -13.37
C LYS A 229 1.31 16.15 -12.05
N PHE A 230 2.38 16.47 -11.36
CA PHE A 230 2.38 17.51 -10.32
C PHE A 230 2.72 18.83 -11.00
N GLU A 231 1.76 19.75 -11.03
CA GLU A 231 1.90 21.05 -11.70
C GLU A 231 2.32 22.10 -10.69
N VAL A 232 3.36 22.85 -11.02
CA VAL A 232 3.79 24.04 -10.29
C VAL A 232 3.55 25.24 -11.22
N LYS A 233 2.88 26.26 -10.73
CA LYS A 233 2.49 27.48 -11.45
C LYS A 233 3.52 28.58 -11.23
#